data_3ecec78ebf9ef6ce38f4d894d97ef7f2
#
_entry.id   3ecec78ebf9ef6ce38f4d894d97ef7f2
#
_cell.length_a   1.000
_cell.length_b   1.000
_cell.length_c   1.000
_cell.angle_alpha   90.00
_cell.angle_beta   90.00
_cell.angle_gamma   90.00
#
_symmetry.space_group_name_H-M   'P 1'
#
loop_
_entity.id
_entity.type
_entity.pdbx_description
1 polymer ?
#
loop_
_entity_poly.entity_id
_entity_poly.type
_entity_poly.pdbx_seq_one_letter_code
_entity_poly.pdbx_strand_id
1 'polypeptide(L)'
;VYGDPEDKRIEFKFGASLSLPIRLNFAMPCDNNFNTWTSAVKVETYKRLGISDWQSRYLVILAPDNECIWSGRALIGDAKRAGGTIVLHDSIDGFIVAHELGHSLGLGHSNFIRCPSGASDGSWSTWKAV
;
A
#
# COMPACT_ATOMS: atom_id res chain seq x y z
N VAL A 1 -10.58 6.97 4.72
CA VAL A 1 -11.04 7.43 6.04
C VAL A 1 -11.50 6.22 6.83
N TYR A 2 -10.59 5.64 7.59
CA TYR A 2 -10.89 4.54 8.50
C TYR A 2 -10.48 4.97 9.90
N GLY A 3 -11.33 5.72 10.54
CA GLY A 3 -11.32 5.96 11.97
C GLY A 3 -12.77 5.88 12.41
N ASP A 4 -13.04 5.14 13.44
CA ASP A 4 -14.30 5.25 14.15
C ASP A 4 -14.44 6.72 14.59
N PRO A 5 -15.51 7.44 14.21
CA PRO A 5 -15.68 8.82 14.63
C PRO A 5 -15.64 9.01 16.15
N GLU A 6 -15.95 7.96 16.89
CA GLU A 6 -15.91 7.97 18.36
C GLU A 6 -14.56 7.59 18.94
N ASP A 7 -13.71 6.85 18.22
CA ASP A 7 -12.48 6.28 18.78
C ASP A 7 -11.19 6.93 18.29
N LYS A 8 -11.18 7.87 17.39
CA LYS A 8 -10.04 8.71 16.90
C LYS A 8 -8.62 8.12 17.07
N ARG A 9 -8.47 6.78 17.16
CA ARG A 9 -7.18 6.12 17.42
C ARG A 9 -6.23 6.13 16.24
N ILE A 10 -6.77 6.28 15.01
CA ILE A 10 -5.97 6.38 13.80
C ILE A 10 -6.44 7.59 13.00
N GLU A 11 -5.57 8.58 12.87
CA GLU A 11 -5.78 9.75 12.04
C GLU A 11 -4.61 9.89 11.06
N PHE A 12 -4.91 9.97 9.77
CA PHE A 12 -3.93 10.26 8.74
C PHE A 12 -3.98 11.75 8.39
N LYS A 13 -2.83 12.40 8.51
CA LYS A 13 -2.67 13.80 8.12
C LYS A 13 -1.78 13.89 6.89
N PHE A 14 -2.17 14.73 5.95
CA PHE A 14 -1.32 15.07 4.83
C PHE A 14 -0.07 15.80 5.35
N GLY A 15 1.09 15.33 4.98
CA GLY A 15 2.37 15.93 5.40
C GLY A 15 2.95 16.83 4.34
N ALA A 16 3.36 16.27 3.22
CA ALA A 16 4.00 17.00 2.13
C ALA A 16 3.91 16.22 0.81
N SER A 17 4.12 16.90 -0.30
CA SER A 17 4.27 16.27 -1.61
C SER A 17 5.47 16.85 -2.36
N LEU A 18 6.06 16.03 -3.25
CA LEU A 18 7.02 16.52 -4.24
C LEU A 18 6.29 16.79 -5.55
N SER A 19 6.42 17.99 -6.07
CA SER A 19 5.87 18.39 -7.36
C SER A 19 6.76 17.99 -8.54
N LEU A 20 8.05 17.74 -8.30
CA LEU A 20 9.01 17.33 -9.32
C LEU A 20 9.27 15.83 -9.23
N PRO A 21 9.32 15.13 -10.38
CA PRO A 21 9.54 13.69 -10.39
C PRO A 21 10.95 13.33 -9.87
N ILE A 22 11.05 12.19 -9.21
CA ILE A 22 12.30 11.56 -8.86
C ILE A 22 12.71 10.67 -10.04
N ARG A 23 13.92 10.88 -10.55
CA ARG A 23 14.51 10.03 -11.57
C ARG A 23 15.55 9.11 -10.92
N LEU A 24 15.39 7.83 -11.11
CA LEU A 24 16.37 6.81 -10.75
C LEU A 24 17.11 6.35 -12.03
N ASN A 25 18.28 5.80 -11.84
CA ASN A 25 19.09 5.22 -12.93
C ASN A 25 18.73 3.77 -13.26
N PHE A 26 17.65 3.26 -12.69
CA PHE A 26 17.12 1.92 -12.93
C PHE A 26 15.59 1.94 -12.92
N ALA A 27 14.99 1.04 -13.70
CA ALA A 27 13.55 0.95 -13.83
C ALA A 27 12.91 0.35 -12.58
N MET A 28 11.61 0.62 -12.38
CA MET A 28 10.82 -0.03 -11.36
C MET A 28 10.62 -1.50 -11.76
N PRO A 29 11.06 -2.45 -10.90
CA PRO A 29 10.83 -3.87 -11.17
C PRO A 29 9.42 -4.29 -10.76
N CYS A 30 8.82 -5.21 -11.50
CA CYS A 30 7.52 -5.79 -11.17
C CYS A 30 7.61 -7.00 -10.23
N ASP A 31 8.82 -7.45 -9.92
CA ASP A 31 9.16 -8.65 -9.16
C ASP A 31 9.58 -8.34 -7.70
N ASN A 32 10.30 -9.27 -7.10
CA ASN A 32 10.77 -9.20 -5.72
C ASN A 32 11.85 -8.12 -5.46
N ASN A 33 12.46 -7.53 -6.50
CA ASN A 33 13.42 -6.45 -6.36
C ASN A 33 12.74 -5.09 -6.10
N PHE A 34 11.42 -5.07 -6.07
CA PHE A 34 10.59 -3.92 -5.73
C PHE A 34 11.02 -3.20 -4.43
N ASN A 35 11.46 -3.93 -3.42
CA ASN A 35 11.90 -3.35 -2.15
C ASN A 35 13.14 -2.47 -2.31
N THR A 36 14.07 -2.84 -3.18
CA THR A 36 15.28 -2.04 -3.45
C THR A 36 14.90 -0.74 -4.13
N TRP A 37 14.00 -0.80 -5.10
CA TRP A 37 13.52 0.37 -5.81
C TRP A 37 12.76 1.33 -4.89
N THR A 38 11.80 0.83 -4.11
CA THR A 38 11.02 1.65 -3.14
C THR A 38 11.93 2.29 -2.10
N SER A 39 12.95 1.59 -1.64
CA SER A 39 13.93 2.13 -0.69
C SER A 39 14.71 3.30 -1.29
N ALA A 40 15.15 3.19 -2.55
CA ALA A 40 15.85 4.27 -3.24
C ALA A 40 14.95 5.51 -3.43
N VAL A 41 13.69 5.32 -3.87
CA VAL A 41 12.71 6.40 -3.98
C VAL A 41 12.47 7.06 -2.63
N LYS A 42 12.29 6.26 -1.59
CA LYS A 42 12.03 6.72 -0.22
C LYS A 42 13.16 7.62 0.29
N VAL A 43 14.40 7.16 0.18
CA VAL A 43 15.59 7.94 0.60
C VAL A 43 15.63 9.28 -0.12
N GLU A 44 15.48 9.27 -1.44
CA GLU A 44 15.54 10.51 -2.24
C GLU A 44 14.36 11.45 -1.93
N THR A 45 13.16 10.91 -1.72
CA THR A 45 11.98 11.70 -1.34
C THR A 45 12.21 12.44 -0.04
N TYR A 46 12.60 11.73 1.01
CA TYR A 46 12.75 12.33 2.33
C TYR A 46 13.93 13.29 2.39
N LYS A 47 15.00 13.01 1.65
CA LYS A 47 16.11 13.93 1.47
C LYS A 47 15.64 15.26 0.85
N ARG A 48 14.88 15.22 -0.24
CA ARG A 48 14.36 16.42 -0.91
C ARG A 48 13.35 17.19 -0.05
N LEU A 49 12.57 16.50 0.76
CA LEU A 49 11.61 17.12 1.67
C LEU A 49 12.23 17.60 2.99
N GLY A 50 13.49 17.27 3.26
CA GLY A 50 14.14 17.60 4.54
C GLY A 50 13.51 16.86 5.75
N ILE A 51 12.93 15.68 5.51
CA ILE A 51 12.23 14.90 6.54
C ILE A 51 13.19 13.87 7.13
N SER A 52 13.38 13.90 8.46
CA SER A 52 14.22 12.96 9.20
C SER A 52 13.42 11.89 9.97
N ASP A 53 12.15 12.16 10.31
CA ASP A 53 11.25 11.27 11.06
C ASP A 53 10.38 10.38 10.15
N TRP A 54 10.97 9.92 9.07
CA TRP A 54 10.27 9.18 8.01
C TRP A 54 9.74 7.79 8.47
N GLN A 55 10.25 7.25 9.57
CA GLN A 55 9.85 5.94 10.09
C GLN A 55 8.37 5.89 10.50
N SER A 56 7.81 7.02 10.91
CA SER A 56 6.40 7.15 11.29
C SER A 56 5.50 7.65 10.18
N ARG A 57 6.01 7.80 8.96
CA ARG A 57 5.27 8.35 7.83
C ARG A 57 4.88 7.29 6.82
N TYR A 58 3.73 7.49 6.21
CA TYR A 58 3.28 6.70 5.07
C TYR A 58 3.64 7.46 3.79
N LEU A 59 4.42 6.82 2.93
CA LEU A 59 4.82 7.38 1.64
C LEU A 59 3.97 6.76 0.54
N VAL A 60 3.25 7.60 -0.20
CA VAL A 60 2.54 7.19 -1.42
C VAL A 60 3.38 7.63 -2.61
N ILE A 61 3.77 6.67 -3.44
CA ILE A 61 4.55 6.87 -4.65
C ILE A 61 3.62 6.64 -5.84
N LEU A 62 3.53 7.61 -6.73
CA LEU A 62 2.91 7.41 -8.03
C LEU A 62 4.02 7.07 -9.03
N ALA A 63 4.03 5.84 -9.48
CA ALA A 63 4.95 5.37 -10.50
C ALA A 63 4.32 5.55 -11.90
N PRO A 64 5.13 5.81 -12.94
CA PRO A 64 4.62 5.86 -14.29
C PRO A 64 4.13 4.49 -14.74
N ASP A 65 3.31 4.50 -15.78
CA ASP A 65 2.87 3.26 -16.42
C ASP A 65 4.07 2.41 -16.86
N ASN A 66 3.97 1.14 -16.59
CA ASN A 66 4.92 0.12 -17.02
C ASN A 66 4.18 -1.21 -17.24
N GLU A 67 4.88 -2.27 -17.57
CA GLU A 67 4.30 -3.58 -17.88
C GLU A 67 3.87 -4.39 -16.63
N CYS A 68 3.86 -3.78 -15.42
CA CYS A 68 3.41 -4.47 -14.22
C CYS A 68 1.91 -4.73 -14.24
N ILE A 69 1.50 -5.93 -13.86
CA ILE A 69 0.10 -6.38 -13.89
C ILE A 69 -0.70 -5.96 -12.65
N TRP A 70 -0.09 -5.26 -11.71
CA TRP A 70 -0.74 -4.77 -10.48
C TRP A 70 -0.98 -3.26 -10.56
N SER A 71 -2.07 -2.78 -9.98
CA SER A 71 -2.43 -1.36 -9.95
C SER A 71 -1.90 -0.63 -8.71
N GLY A 72 -1.66 -1.36 -7.64
CA GLY A 72 -1.05 -0.87 -6.41
C GLY A 72 -0.26 -1.97 -5.73
N ARG A 73 0.67 -1.57 -4.88
CA ARG A 73 1.47 -2.49 -4.09
C ARG A 73 1.96 -1.81 -2.82
N ALA A 74 1.83 -2.50 -1.70
CA ALA A 74 2.41 -2.08 -0.43
C ALA A 74 3.17 -3.22 0.22
N LEU A 75 4.11 -2.87 1.10
CA LEU A 75 4.68 -3.83 2.02
C LEU A 75 3.72 -4.03 3.18
N ILE A 76 3.48 -5.30 3.55
CA ILE A 76 2.69 -5.59 4.74
C ILE A 76 3.45 -5.07 5.95
N GLY A 77 2.83 -4.13 6.63
CA GLY A 77 3.36 -3.47 7.81
C GLY A 77 2.94 -4.16 9.10
N ASP A 78 2.98 -3.38 10.15
CA ASP A 78 2.56 -3.79 11.49
C ASP A 78 1.68 -2.67 12.08
N ALA A 79 0.46 -3.00 12.48
CA ALA A 79 -0.47 -2.04 13.09
C ALA A 79 0.07 -1.36 14.37
N LYS A 80 1.11 -1.93 14.99
CA LYS A 80 1.79 -1.38 16.16
C LYS A 80 2.91 -0.41 15.80
N ARG A 81 3.30 -0.33 14.54
CA ARG A 81 4.37 0.53 14.03
C ARG A 81 3.82 1.43 12.93
N ALA A 82 3.85 2.72 13.16
CA ALA A 82 3.52 3.67 12.12
C ALA A 82 4.54 3.63 10.96
N GLY A 83 4.09 4.02 9.80
CA GLY A 83 4.93 4.14 8.61
C GLY A 83 4.77 2.98 7.62
N GLY A 84 4.87 3.32 6.36
CA GLY A 84 4.76 2.38 5.26
C GLY A 84 5.07 3.00 3.92
N THR A 85 5.14 2.18 2.89
CA THR A 85 5.34 2.63 1.51
C THR A 85 4.31 1.97 0.62
N ILE A 86 3.57 2.80 -0.08
CA ILE A 86 2.53 2.42 -1.03
C ILE A 86 2.98 2.88 -2.40
N VAL A 87 2.94 2.03 -3.39
CA VAL A 87 3.20 2.38 -4.78
C VAL A 87 1.92 2.19 -5.57
N LEU A 88 1.52 3.23 -6.25
CA LEU A 88 0.42 3.23 -7.20
C LEU A 88 0.99 3.29 -8.61
N HIS A 89 0.33 2.65 -9.53
CA HIS A 89 0.72 2.54 -10.90
C HIS A 89 -0.28 3.29 -11.77
N ASP A 90 0.21 4.18 -12.62
CA ASP A 90 -0.54 4.94 -13.61
C ASP A 90 -1.55 5.95 -13.06
N SER A 91 -2.33 5.64 -12.05
CA SER A 91 -3.37 6.54 -11.53
C SER A 91 -3.48 6.52 -10.00
N ILE A 92 -4.02 7.60 -9.44
CA ILE A 92 -4.37 7.65 -8.02
C ILE A 92 -5.84 7.29 -7.88
N ASP A 93 -6.12 6.04 -7.52
CA ASP A 93 -7.45 5.57 -7.17
C ASP A 93 -7.59 5.45 -5.65
N GLY A 94 -8.61 6.08 -5.09
CA GLY A 94 -8.84 6.11 -3.64
C GLY A 94 -9.08 4.72 -3.04
N PHE A 95 -9.71 3.81 -3.79
CA PHE A 95 -9.92 2.43 -3.32
C PHE A 95 -8.61 1.65 -3.29
N ILE A 96 -7.77 1.81 -4.30
CA ILE A 96 -6.45 1.18 -4.34
C ILE A 96 -5.58 1.73 -3.21
N VAL A 97 -5.56 3.06 -3.02
CA VAL A 97 -4.84 3.68 -1.89
C VAL A 97 -5.28 3.10 -0.56
N ALA A 98 -6.60 3.00 -0.32
CA ALA A 98 -7.15 2.47 0.91
C ALA A 98 -6.78 0.98 1.12
N HIS A 99 -6.81 0.18 0.06
CA HIS A 99 -6.40 -1.22 0.06
C HIS A 99 -4.93 -1.37 0.46
N GLU A 100 -4.05 -0.67 -0.22
CA GLU A 100 -2.61 -0.71 0.02
C GLU A 100 -2.23 -0.13 1.39
N LEU A 101 -2.97 0.88 1.85
CA LEU A 101 -2.81 1.41 3.21
C LEU A 101 -3.19 0.35 4.25
N GLY A 102 -4.24 -0.44 3.99
CA GLY A 102 -4.59 -1.60 4.81
C GLY A 102 -3.42 -2.57 4.97
N HIS A 103 -2.72 -2.90 3.89
CA HIS A 103 -1.50 -3.71 3.97
C HIS A 103 -0.41 -3.05 4.81
N SER A 104 -0.19 -1.77 4.64
CA SER A 104 0.78 -1.03 5.47
C SER A 104 0.43 -1.00 6.96
N LEU A 105 -0.85 -1.18 7.31
CA LEU A 105 -1.34 -1.34 8.69
C LEU A 105 -1.31 -2.80 9.18
N GLY A 106 -0.79 -3.73 8.39
CA GLY A 106 -0.67 -5.13 8.76
C GLY A 106 -1.85 -6.01 8.36
N LEU A 107 -2.79 -5.48 7.58
CA LEU A 107 -3.90 -6.29 7.07
C LEU A 107 -3.43 -7.12 5.86
N GLY A 108 -3.68 -8.41 5.89
CA GLY A 108 -3.55 -9.28 4.72
C GLY A 108 -4.78 -9.15 3.80
N HIS A 109 -4.75 -9.82 2.65
CA HIS A 109 -5.96 -10.03 1.89
C HIS A 109 -6.96 -10.82 2.74
N SER A 110 -8.22 -10.42 2.72
CA SER A 110 -9.26 -11.14 3.45
C SER A 110 -9.41 -12.55 2.89
N ASN A 111 -9.34 -13.54 3.76
CA ASN A 111 -9.76 -14.87 3.40
C ASN A 111 -11.28 -14.86 3.20
N PHE A 112 -11.75 -15.45 2.13
CA PHE A 112 -13.17 -15.63 1.91
C PHE A 112 -13.53 -17.10 1.99
N ILE A 113 -14.75 -17.36 2.45
CA ILE A 113 -15.32 -18.71 2.48
C ILE A 113 -15.85 -19.01 1.07
N ARG A 114 -15.41 -20.09 0.49
CA ARG A 114 -15.83 -20.53 -0.84
C ARG A 114 -16.55 -21.86 -0.77
N CYS A 115 -17.71 -21.92 -1.41
CA CYS A 115 -18.39 -23.19 -1.63
C CYS A 115 -17.58 -24.06 -2.61
N PRO A 116 -17.40 -25.38 -2.36
CA PRO A 116 -16.66 -26.27 -3.25
C PRO A 116 -17.16 -26.28 -4.71
N SER A 117 -18.45 -26.05 -4.92
CA SER A 117 -19.06 -25.91 -6.25
C SER A 117 -18.80 -24.57 -6.92
N GLY A 118 -18.18 -23.62 -6.24
CA GLY A 118 -18.02 -22.24 -6.72
C GLY A 118 -19.28 -21.38 -6.59
N ALA A 119 -20.40 -21.94 -6.11
CA ALA A 119 -21.62 -21.18 -5.84
C ALA A 119 -21.47 -20.34 -4.57
N SER A 120 -22.16 -19.20 -4.51
CA SER A 120 -22.15 -18.30 -3.35
C SER A 120 -23.21 -18.65 -2.28
N ASP A 121 -24.07 -19.59 -2.55
CA ASP A 121 -25.30 -19.93 -1.79
C ASP A 121 -25.33 -21.37 -1.27
N GLY A 122 -24.15 -21.99 -1.10
CA GLY A 122 -24.07 -23.34 -0.55
C GLY A 122 -24.32 -23.41 0.96
N SER A 123 -24.58 -24.62 1.46
CA SER A 123 -24.69 -24.85 2.89
C SER A 123 -23.40 -24.52 3.63
N TRP A 124 -23.49 -23.94 4.82
CA TRP A 124 -22.35 -23.61 5.68
C TRP A 124 -21.41 -24.79 5.93
N SER A 125 -21.94 -26.01 6.02
CA SER A 125 -21.16 -27.22 6.22
C SER A 125 -20.20 -27.53 5.03
N THR A 126 -20.46 -26.98 3.86
CA THR A 126 -19.68 -27.19 2.63
C THR A 126 -18.70 -26.07 2.32
N TRP A 127 -18.74 -24.99 3.07
CA TRP A 127 -17.84 -23.85 2.87
C TRP A 127 -16.45 -24.14 3.45
N LYS A 128 -15.42 -23.75 2.73
CA LYS A 128 -14.03 -23.86 3.16
C LYS A 128 -13.36 -22.49 3.04
N ALA A 129 -12.50 -22.18 4.00
CA ALA A 129 -11.60 -21.04 3.89
C ALA A 129 -10.59 -21.28 2.76
N VAL A 130 -10.32 -20.28 1.95
CA VAL A 130 -9.38 -20.28 0.84
C VAL A 130 -8.30 -19.25 1.10
#